data_d2cc04364118fbd56f7c9e11b50ce2e8
#
_entry.id   d2cc04364118fbd56f7c9e11b50ce2e8
#
_cell.length_a   1.000
_cell.length_b   1.000
_cell.length_c   1.000
_cell.angle_alpha   90.00
_cell.angle_beta   90.00
_cell.angle_gamma   90.00
#
_symmetry.space_group_name_H-M   'P 1'
#
loop_
_entity.id
_entity.type
_entity.pdbx_description
1 polymer ?
#
loop_
_entity_poly.entity_id
_entity_poly.type
_entity_poly.pdbx_seq_one_letter_code
_entity_poly.pdbx_strand_id
1 'polypeptide(L)'
;MKKVYIGVIAALSISILLFGCSSKEKEMKEDVNLGFDQAKKVEVSSVNHPDIVLNTIDKQQDINTFINKLKVDKWNSAEIPADVKKENVYKMYQEGTVKLGESSNKGKKDLKQVATVTTYKGIPYIDVEIKNLNLQLKVPNDVSEYLSSQSQQKH
;
A
#
# COMPACT_ATOMS: atom_id res chain seq x y z
N MET A 1 -1.29 65.92 -9.41
CA MET A 1 -1.96 64.85 -8.64
C MET A 1 -2.16 63.54 -9.39
N LYS A 2 -1.51 63.32 -10.55
CA LYS A 2 -1.66 62.03 -11.34
C LYS A 2 -0.53 61.05 -11.12
N LYS A 3 0.53 61.38 -10.39
CA LYS A 3 1.73 60.50 -10.21
C LYS A 3 1.67 59.61 -8.97
N VAL A 4 0.73 59.83 -8.05
CA VAL A 4 0.62 59.06 -6.80
C VAL A 4 -0.20 57.77 -6.96
N TYR A 5 -1.10 57.70 -7.93
CA TYR A 5 -1.97 56.54 -8.16
C TYR A 5 -1.27 55.36 -8.83
N ILE A 6 -0.16 55.61 -9.56
CA ILE A 6 0.57 54.53 -10.25
C ILE A 6 1.38 53.68 -9.26
N GLY A 7 1.86 54.32 -8.16
CA GLY A 7 2.62 53.62 -7.14
C GLY A 7 1.77 52.67 -6.26
N VAL A 8 0.50 53.00 -6.05
CA VAL A 8 -0.42 52.21 -5.20
C VAL A 8 -0.91 50.95 -5.94
N ILE A 9 -1.10 51.04 -7.25
CA ILE A 9 -1.56 49.89 -8.06
C ILE A 9 -0.43 48.83 -8.21
N ALA A 10 0.83 49.25 -8.28
CA ALA A 10 1.98 48.33 -8.36
C ALA A 10 2.22 47.55 -7.05
N ALA A 11 1.89 48.14 -5.88
CA ALA A 11 2.06 47.50 -4.59
C ALA A 11 0.97 46.44 -4.28
N LEU A 12 -0.18 46.53 -4.88
CA LEU A 12 -1.30 45.59 -4.69
C LEU A 12 -1.17 44.32 -5.54
N SER A 13 -0.34 44.31 -6.58
CA SER A 13 -0.19 43.18 -7.49
C SER A 13 0.74 42.06 -6.99
N ILE A 14 1.53 42.30 -5.95
CA ILE A 14 2.55 41.33 -5.45
C ILE A 14 1.97 40.45 -4.33
N SER A 15 0.83 40.81 -3.75
CA SER A 15 0.28 40.07 -2.59
C SER A 15 -0.50 38.80 -2.94
N ILE A 16 -0.68 38.46 -4.22
CA ILE A 16 -1.52 37.32 -4.63
C ILE A 16 -0.69 36.04 -4.89
N LEU A 17 0.65 36.11 -4.88
CA LEU A 17 1.50 34.96 -5.22
C LEU A 17 1.98 34.11 -4.03
N LEU A 18 1.55 34.41 -2.80
CA LEU A 18 1.98 33.66 -1.61
C LEU A 18 0.97 32.70 -1.00
N PHE A 19 -0.20 32.53 -1.63
CA PHE A 19 -1.18 31.52 -1.21
C PHE A 19 -1.29 30.38 -2.22
N GLY A 20 -0.20 29.66 -2.43
CA GLY A 20 -0.16 28.59 -3.41
C GLY A 20 0.72 27.40 -3.04
N CYS A 21 0.77 27.00 -1.77
CA CYS A 21 1.27 25.69 -1.37
C CYS A 21 0.41 25.11 -0.26
N SER A 22 -0.86 24.88 -0.57
CA SER A 22 -1.61 23.86 0.12
C SER A 22 -1.16 22.55 -0.50
N SER A 23 -0.39 21.78 0.23
CA SER A 23 -0.13 20.36 -0.06
C SER A 23 -1.51 19.67 -0.06
N LYS A 24 -2.16 19.62 -1.20
CA LYS A 24 -3.29 18.71 -1.40
C LYS A 24 -2.71 17.32 -1.24
N GLU A 25 -2.93 16.70 -0.09
CA GLU A 25 -2.97 15.26 0.00
C GLU A 25 -3.83 14.80 -1.18
N LYS A 26 -3.18 14.26 -2.21
CA LYS A 26 -3.89 13.58 -3.28
C LYS A 26 -4.44 12.32 -2.64
N GLU A 27 -5.67 12.39 -2.17
CA GLU A 27 -6.47 11.18 -2.00
C GLU A 27 -6.36 10.41 -3.32
N MET A 28 -5.86 9.19 -3.24
CA MET A 28 -5.75 8.29 -4.37
C MET A 28 -7.16 7.80 -4.72
N LYS A 29 -7.96 8.68 -5.36
CA LYS A 29 -9.36 8.40 -5.78
C LYS A 29 -9.45 7.74 -7.16
N GLU A 30 -8.36 7.28 -7.73
CA GLU A 30 -8.43 6.32 -8.83
C GLU A 30 -8.53 4.94 -8.19
N ASP A 31 -9.46 4.11 -8.67
CA ASP A 31 -9.60 2.69 -8.32
C ASP A 31 -8.29 1.96 -8.64
N VAL A 32 -7.29 2.11 -7.78
CA VAL A 32 -6.06 1.34 -7.86
C VAL A 32 -6.44 -0.08 -7.41
N ASN A 33 -6.97 -0.84 -8.36
CA ASN A 33 -7.17 -2.26 -8.15
C ASN A 33 -5.78 -2.90 -8.04
N LEU A 34 -5.30 -3.04 -6.81
CA LEU A 34 -4.03 -3.69 -6.51
C LEU A 34 -4.07 -5.20 -6.77
N GLY A 35 -5.22 -5.73 -7.22
CA GLY A 35 -5.42 -7.13 -7.52
C GLY A 35 -5.43 -8.05 -6.29
N PHE A 36 -5.51 -7.52 -5.09
CA PHE A 36 -5.50 -8.31 -3.86
C PHE A 36 -6.72 -9.23 -3.73
N ASP A 37 -7.84 -8.85 -4.33
CA ASP A 37 -9.09 -9.61 -4.40
C ASP A 37 -8.92 -10.99 -5.06
N GLN A 38 -7.89 -11.14 -5.91
CA GLN A 38 -7.58 -12.40 -6.60
C GLN A 38 -6.59 -13.28 -5.83
N ALA A 39 -6.14 -12.87 -4.65
CA ALA A 39 -5.20 -13.65 -3.86
C ALA A 39 -5.77 -15.04 -3.52
N LYS A 40 -4.90 -16.05 -3.58
CA LYS A 40 -5.18 -17.44 -3.23
C LYS A 40 -4.39 -17.92 -2.02
N LYS A 41 -3.36 -17.18 -1.67
CA LYS A 41 -2.54 -17.45 -0.50
C LYS A 41 -1.85 -16.15 -0.06
N VAL A 42 -1.73 -15.96 1.25
CA VAL A 42 -0.91 -14.92 1.86
C VAL A 42 0.05 -15.59 2.86
N GLU A 43 1.32 -15.33 2.72
CA GLU A 43 2.34 -15.76 3.68
C GLU A 43 2.86 -14.56 4.45
N VAL A 44 2.98 -14.73 5.76
CA VAL A 44 3.49 -13.70 6.68
C VAL A 44 4.83 -14.15 7.21
N SER A 45 5.84 -13.30 7.11
CA SER A 45 7.18 -13.53 7.67
C SER A 45 7.71 -12.27 8.34
N SER A 46 8.74 -12.42 9.17
CA SER A 46 9.47 -11.25 9.70
C SER A 46 10.47 -10.75 8.65
N VAL A 47 10.70 -9.44 8.60
CA VAL A 47 11.75 -8.85 7.73
C VAL A 47 13.14 -9.42 8.08
N ASN A 48 13.40 -9.71 9.36
CA ASN A 48 14.68 -10.26 9.79
C ASN A 48 14.89 -11.73 9.39
N HIS A 49 13.81 -12.47 9.16
CA HIS A 49 13.81 -13.90 8.78
C HIS A 49 12.77 -14.13 7.67
N PRO A 50 13.01 -13.62 6.45
CA PRO A 50 12.02 -13.63 5.36
C PRO A 50 11.73 -15.03 4.82
N ASP A 51 12.60 -15.99 5.10
CA ASP A 51 12.46 -17.41 4.69
C ASP A 51 11.64 -18.22 5.71
N ILE A 52 11.38 -17.67 6.91
CA ILE A 52 10.58 -18.33 7.94
C ILE A 52 9.16 -17.79 7.89
N VAL A 53 8.24 -18.64 7.40
CA VAL A 53 6.82 -18.31 7.39
C VAL A 53 6.26 -18.44 8.81
N LEU A 54 5.75 -17.32 9.34
CA LEU A 54 5.14 -17.24 10.67
C LEU A 54 3.67 -17.63 10.63
N ASN A 55 2.98 -17.25 9.55
CA ASN A 55 1.57 -17.51 9.35
C ASN A 55 1.27 -17.69 7.85
N THR A 56 0.28 -18.53 7.54
CA THR A 56 -0.22 -18.75 6.17
C THR A 56 -1.73 -18.64 6.17
N ILE A 57 -2.27 -17.80 5.29
CA ILE A 57 -3.70 -17.63 5.05
C ILE A 57 -3.98 -18.20 3.65
N ASP A 58 -4.63 -19.36 3.55
CA ASP A 58 -4.89 -20.08 2.29
C ASP A 58 -6.36 -20.49 2.10
N LYS A 59 -7.18 -20.38 3.14
CA LYS A 59 -8.63 -20.59 3.01
C LYS A 59 -9.28 -19.35 2.41
N GLN A 60 -10.08 -19.53 1.37
CA GLN A 60 -10.70 -18.41 0.65
C GLN A 60 -11.50 -17.47 1.57
N GLN A 61 -12.16 -17.99 2.59
CA GLN A 61 -12.92 -17.18 3.55
C GLN A 61 -11.98 -16.28 4.37
N ASP A 62 -10.85 -16.84 4.82
CA ASP A 62 -9.87 -16.11 5.63
C ASP A 62 -9.13 -15.06 4.79
N ILE A 63 -8.84 -15.39 3.51
CA ILE A 63 -8.29 -14.44 2.53
C ILE A 63 -9.25 -13.27 2.31
N ASN A 64 -10.53 -13.55 2.08
CA ASN A 64 -11.53 -12.49 1.89
C ASN A 64 -11.64 -11.61 3.14
N THR A 65 -11.59 -12.20 4.32
CA THR A 65 -11.59 -11.46 5.58
C THR A 65 -10.33 -10.59 5.71
N PHE A 66 -9.16 -11.14 5.39
CA PHE A 66 -7.90 -10.42 5.38
C PHE A 66 -7.95 -9.21 4.44
N ILE A 67 -8.35 -9.42 3.18
CA ILE A 67 -8.43 -8.33 2.18
C ILE A 67 -9.41 -7.23 2.62
N ASN A 68 -10.59 -7.61 3.14
CA ASN A 68 -11.56 -6.63 3.63
C ASN A 68 -11.03 -5.81 4.81
N LYS A 69 -10.21 -6.42 5.67
CA LYS A 69 -9.57 -5.74 6.81
C LYS A 69 -8.47 -4.77 6.40
N LEU A 70 -7.89 -4.93 5.22
CA LEU A 70 -6.87 -4.00 4.70
C LEU A 70 -7.44 -2.61 4.39
N LYS A 71 -8.73 -2.48 4.09
CA LYS A 71 -9.39 -1.18 3.79
C LYS A 71 -8.59 -0.36 2.75
N VAL A 72 -8.24 -1.00 1.65
CA VAL A 72 -7.35 -0.44 0.60
C VAL A 72 -7.85 0.91 0.07
N ASP A 73 -9.18 1.11 0.06
CA ASP A 73 -9.86 2.35 -0.30
C ASP A 73 -9.51 3.55 0.60
N LYS A 74 -8.94 3.29 1.78
CA LYS A 74 -8.55 4.32 2.77
C LYS A 74 -7.05 4.57 2.84
N TRP A 75 -6.29 3.98 1.95
CA TRP A 75 -4.84 4.17 1.91
C TRP A 75 -4.49 5.48 1.21
N ASN A 76 -3.47 6.17 1.72
CA ASN A 76 -3.01 7.43 1.17
C ASN A 76 -1.53 7.36 0.85
N SER A 77 -1.11 7.95 -0.27
CA SER A 77 0.32 8.10 -0.58
C SER A 77 1.00 8.95 0.50
N ALA A 78 2.12 8.50 1.02
CA ALA A 78 2.85 9.21 2.07
C ALA A 78 4.32 8.81 2.06
N GLU A 79 5.19 9.74 2.45
CA GLU A 79 6.60 9.45 2.69
C GLU A 79 6.77 8.79 4.06
N ILE A 80 7.55 7.71 4.09
CA ILE A 80 7.84 6.99 5.33
C ILE A 80 8.98 7.72 6.05
N PRO A 81 8.86 7.98 7.38
CA PRO A 81 9.93 8.59 8.16
C PRO A 81 11.24 7.80 8.09
N ALA A 82 12.39 8.49 8.10
CA ALA A 82 13.69 7.87 7.85
C ALA A 82 14.13 6.85 8.91
N ASP A 83 13.80 7.06 10.18
CA ASP A 83 14.35 6.28 11.30
C ASP A 83 13.43 5.14 11.76
N VAL A 84 12.56 4.63 10.89
CA VAL A 84 11.61 3.58 11.24
C VAL A 84 12.10 2.19 10.83
N LYS A 85 11.74 1.18 11.63
CA LYS A 85 12.15 -0.21 11.38
C LYS A 85 11.04 -0.98 10.70
N LYS A 86 11.38 -1.68 9.62
CA LYS A 86 10.51 -2.68 8.99
C LYS A 86 10.27 -3.83 9.97
N GLU A 87 9.06 -4.39 9.94
CA GLU A 87 8.65 -5.42 10.90
C GLU A 87 8.28 -6.73 10.22
N ASN A 88 7.19 -6.75 9.45
CA ASN A 88 6.66 -7.95 8.81
C ASN A 88 6.57 -7.79 7.29
N VAL A 89 6.61 -8.92 6.61
CA VAL A 89 6.43 -9.03 5.16
C VAL A 89 5.24 -9.95 4.88
N TYR A 90 4.33 -9.49 4.05
CA TYR A 90 3.17 -10.22 3.55
C TYR A 90 3.38 -10.48 2.07
N LYS A 91 3.55 -11.73 1.68
CA LYS A 91 3.67 -12.15 0.29
C LYS A 91 2.31 -12.66 -0.19
N MET A 92 1.76 -12.04 -1.20
CA MET A 92 0.47 -12.42 -1.78
C MET A 92 0.68 -13.20 -3.07
N TYR A 93 -0.04 -14.30 -3.20
CA TYR A 93 0.08 -15.22 -4.33
C TYR A 93 -1.25 -15.37 -5.04
N GLN A 94 -1.20 -15.44 -6.35
CA GLN A 94 -2.36 -15.71 -7.23
C GLN A 94 -2.08 -16.91 -8.13
N GLU A 95 -3.14 -17.51 -8.68
CA GLU A 95 -2.99 -18.52 -9.72
C GLU A 95 -2.38 -17.89 -10.97
N GLY A 96 -1.37 -18.54 -11.54
CA GLY A 96 -0.79 -18.12 -12.80
C GLY A 96 -1.84 -18.15 -13.92
N THR A 97 -1.87 -17.11 -14.76
CA THR A 97 -2.70 -17.12 -15.97
C THR A 97 -2.14 -18.15 -16.96
N VAL A 98 -2.96 -19.11 -17.37
CA VAL A 98 -2.62 -20.06 -18.44
C VAL A 98 -2.66 -19.32 -19.77
N LYS A 99 -1.55 -19.29 -20.51
CA LYS A 99 -1.54 -18.73 -21.87
C LYS A 99 -2.36 -19.64 -22.79
N LEU A 100 -3.14 -19.02 -23.70
CA LEU A 100 -3.86 -19.79 -24.73
C LEU A 100 -2.87 -20.64 -25.53
N GLY A 101 -3.03 -21.96 -25.50
CA GLY A 101 -2.15 -22.91 -26.21
C GLY A 101 -1.19 -23.70 -25.31
N GLU A 102 -1.04 -23.38 -24.02
CA GLU A 102 -0.35 -24.24 -23.07
C GLU A 102 -1.32 -25.31 -22.54
N SER A 103 -0.94 -26.59 -22.75
CA SER A 103 -1.67 -27.73 -22.19
C SER A 103 -1.67 -27.61 -20.67
N SER A 104 -2.83 -27.31 -20.08
CA SER A 104 -2.98 -27.34 -18.63
C SER A 104 -2.80 -28.77 -18.16
N ASN A 105 -1.59 -29.09 -17.65
CA ASN A 105 -1.42 -30.29 -16.84
C ASN A 105 -2.40 -30.18 -15.68
N LYS A 106 -3.41 -31.06 -15.66
CA LYS A 106 -4.43 -31.18 -14.65
C LYS A 106 -3.78 -31.56 -13.31
N GLY A 107 -3.36 -30.55 -12.53
CA GLY A 107 -2.84 -30.79 -11.20
C GLY A 107 -2.06 -29.56 -10.71
N LYS A 108 -2.50 -28.91 -9.65
CA LYS A 108 -1.94 -27.75 -8.98
C LYS A 108 -1.56 -26.59 -9.92
N LYS A 109 -2.44 -25.62 -10.02
CA LYS A 109 -2.11 -24.34 -10.64
C LYS A 109 -0.96 -23.70 -9.85
N ASP A 110 0.14 -23.39 -10.52
CA ASP A 110 1.28 -22.75 -9.89
C ASP A 110 0.87 -21.40 -9.35
N LEU A 111 1.09 -21.20 -8.05
CA LEU A 111 0.89 -19.92 -7.40
C LEU A 111 2.09 -19.01 -7.68
N LYS A 112 1.83 -17.81 -8.19
CA LYS A 112 2.85 -16.80 -8.44
C LYS A 112 2.69 -15.67 -7.44
N GLN A 113 3.81 -15.24 -6.85
CA GLN A 113 3.81 -14.04 -6.02
C GLN A 113 3.52 -12.82 -6.90
N VAL A 114 2.54 -12.03 -6.50
CA VAL A 114 2.05 -10.87 -7.26
C VAL A 114 2.23 -9.56 -6.53
N ALA A 115 2.27 -9.61 -5.20
CA ALA A 115 2.47 -8.43 -4.38
C ALA A 115 3.23 -8.77 -3.09
N THR A 116 3.92 -7.76 -2.56
CA THR A 116 4.52 -7.77 -1.24
C THR A 116 4.05 -6.53 -0.49
N VAL A 117 3.61 -6.72 0.76
CA VAL A 117 3.33 -5.61 1.67
C VAL A 117 4.30 -5.72 2.83
N THR A 118 5.06 -4.65 3.09
CA THR A 118 5.99 -4.56 4.22
C THR A 118 5.47 -3.56 5.23
N THR A 119 5.34 -3.98 6.49
CA THR A 119 4.89 -3.12 7.59
C THR A 119 6.06 -2.52 8.37
N TYR A 120 5.78 -1.45 9.11
CA TYR A 120 6.74 -0.78 9.97
C TYR A 120 6.30 -0.86 11.43
N LYS A 121 7.27 -1.02 12.32
CA LYS A 121 7.01 -1.21 13.75
C LYS A 121 6.40 0.04 14.39
N GLY A 122 5.19 -0.11 14.95
CA GLY A 122 4.54 0.91 15.76
C GLY A 122 4.03 2.13 15.01
N ILE A 123 4.02 2.12 13.67
CA ILE A 123 3.53 3.23 12.85
C ILE A 123 2.62 2.73 11.72
N PRO A 124 1.64 3.52 11.30
CA PRO A 124 0.64 3.12 10.30
C PRO A 124 1.13 3.39 8.86
N TYR A 125 2.32 2.89 8.54
CA TYR A 125 2.90 3.01 7.20
C TYR A 125 3.23 1.63 6.66
N ILE A 126 3.15 1.50 5.35
CA ILE A 126 3.49 0.28 4.62
C ILE A 126 4.21 0.61 3.30
N ASP A 127 5.09 -0.29 2.88
CA ASP A 127 5.54 -0.38 1.49
C ASP A 127 4.69 -1.43 0.78
N VAL A 128 4.23 -1.14 -0.43
CA VAL A 128 3.55 -2.09 -1.30
C VAL A 128 4.33 -2.21 -2.59
N GLU A 129 4.81 -3.41 -2.87
CA GLU A 129 5.51 -3.75 -4.10
C GLU A 129 4.62 -4.66 -4.96
N ILE A 130 4.30 -4.21 -6.19
CA ILE A 130 3.52 -4.96 -7.17
C ILE A 130 4.25 -4.89 -8.51
N LYS A 131 4.76 -6.00 -9.00
CA LYS A 131 5.60 -6.05 -10.21
C LYS A 131 6.78 -5.08 -10.10
N ASN A 132 6.75 -3.98 -10.86
CA ASN A 132 7.80 -2.95 -10.89
C ASN A 132 7.36 -1.65 -10.18
N LEU A 133 6.21 -1.67 -9.54
CA LEU A 133 5.67 -0.51 -8.81
C LEU A 133 5.95 -0.67 -7.31
N ASN A 134 6.55 0.35 -6.73
CA ASN A 134 6.77 0.45 -5.29
C ASN A 134 6.05 1.68 -4.75
N LEU A 135 5.13 1.49 -3.82
CA LEU A 135 4.27 2.52 -3.25
C LEU A 135 4.51 2.62 -1.75
N GLN A 136 4.78 3.84 -1.27
CA GLN A 136 4.81 4.15 0.15
C GLN A 136 3.46 4.74 0.56
N LEU A 137 2.82 4.12 1.53
CA LEU A 137 1.44 4.40 1.87
C LEU A 137 1.26 4.53 3.38
N LYS A 138 0.39 5.45 3.76
CA LYS A 138 -0.16 5.52 5.10
C LYS A 138 -1.51 4.80 5.12
N VAL A 139 -1.69 3.92 6.11
CA VAL A 139 -2.91 3.15 6.32
C VAL A 139 -3.64 3.62 7.58
N PRO A 140 -4.94 3.31 7.75
CA PRO A 140 -5.62 3.51 9.02
C PRO A 140 -4.92 2.77 10.17
N ASN A 141 -4.98 3.29 11.39
CA ASN A 141 -4.33 2.68 12.57
C ASN A 141 -4.83 1.26 12.83
N ASP A 142 -6.12 1.01 12.70
CA ASP A 142 -6.71 -0.31 12.89
C ASP A 142 -6.23 -1.34 11.85
N VAL A 143 -5.87 -0.90 10.64
CA VAL A 143 -5.22 -1.74 9.62
C VAL A 143 -3.79 -2.09 10.06
N SER A 144 -3.03 -1.11 10.55
CA SER A 144 -1.67 -1.35 11.03
C SER A 144 -1.66 -2.31 12.22
N GLU A 145 -2.55 -2.13 13.19
CA GLU A 145 -2.72 -3.03 14.35
C GLU A 145 -3.13 -4.44 13.90
N TYR A 146 -4.07 -4.55 12.97
CA TYR A 146 -4.48 -5.83 12.41
C TYR A 146 -3.31 -6.55 11.74
N LEU A 147 -2.53 -5.87 10.91
CA LEU A 147 -1.36 -6.44 10.27
C LEU A 147 -0.33 -6.89 11.31
N SER A 148 -0.01 -6.08 12.32
CA SER A 148 0.93 -6.49 13.38
C SER A 148 0.47 -7.73 14.14
N SER A 149 -0.84 -7.93 14.31
CA SER A 149 -1.39 -9.10 15.02
C SER A 149 -1.25 -10.42 14.23
N GLN A 150 -1.22 -10.37 12.90
CA GLN A 150 -1.16 -11.58 12.07
C GLN A 150 0.16 -12.34 12.19
N SER A 151 1.24 -11.69 12.57
CA SER A 151 2.54 -12.34 12.79
C SER A 151 2.63 -13.09 14.13
N GLN A 152 1.67 -12.85 15.04
CA GLN A 152 1.66 -13.46 16.38
C GLN A 152 0.74 -14.70 16.47
N GLN A 153 -0.09 -14.93 15.48
CA GLN A 153 -0.98 -16.10 15.42
C GLN A 153 -0.17 -17.34 15.02
N LYS A 154 0.34 -18.07 16.00
CA LYS A 154 0.78 -19.46 15.79
C LYS A 154 -0.46 -20.36 15.72
N HIS A 155 -0.70 -20.94 14.57
CA HIS A 155 -1.56 -22.12 14.42
C HIS A 155 -0.82 -23.39 14.80
#